data_6f2b3afce8cf69b45863d14b612d114e
#
_entry.id   6f2b3afce8cf69b45863d14b612d114e
#
_cell.length_a   1.000
_cell.length_b   1.000
_cell.length_c   1.000
_cell.angle_alpha   90.00
_cell.angle_beta   90.00
_cell.angle_gamma   90.00
#
_symmetry.space_group_name_H-M   'P 1'
#
loop_
_entity.id
_entity.type
_entity.pdbx_description
1 polymer ?
#
loop_
_entity_poly.entity_id
_entity_poly.type
_entity_poly.pdbx_seq_one_letter_code
_entity_poly.pdbx_strand_id
1 'polypeptide(L)'
;MWGLAFKPNTDDMREASSRTLLAQLWDAGATVRAFDPEAGHEARRIFGERDDLHLCEQAGEALQGADALVVVTEWKQFRSPDFAKLKATLRDGAVFDGRNLYDPAEVDAAGLAYYGIGRGRSILAG
;
A
#
# COMPACT_ATOMS: atom_id res chain seq x y z
N MET A 1 -2.52 -2.51 1.16
CA MET A 1 -1.91 -1.21 1.52
C MET A 1 -0.75 -1.43 2.48
N TRP A 2 0.39 -0.92 2.12
CA TRP A 2 1.58 -0.93 2.98
C TRP A 2 1.83 0.47 3.51
N GLY A 3 1.72 0.62 4.82
CA GLY A 3 1.90 1.88 5.49
C GLY A 3 0.59 2.55 5.86
N LEU A 4 0.47 2.94 7.12
CA LEU A 4 -0.69 3.65 7.66
C LEU A 4 -0.26 4.94 8.34
N ALA A 5 0.92 4.95 8.98
CA ALA A 5 1.45 6.15 9.63
C ALA A 5 1.80 7.23 8.62
N PHE A 6 1.85 8.50 9.05
CA PHE A 6 2.13 9.59 8.13
C PHE A 6 3.61 9.63 7.70
N LYS A 7 4.51 9.00 8.43
CA LYS A 7 5.93 8.83 8.09
C LYS A 7 6.49 7.61 8.79
N PRO A 8 7.70 7.12 8.40
CA PRO A 8 8.32 5.99 9.08
C PRO A 8 8.67 6.30 10.54
N ASN A 9 8.83 5.24 11.31
CA ASN A 9 9.30 5.27 12.69
C ASN A 9 8.34 5.96 13.67
N THR A 10 7.05 5.92 13.38
CA THR A 10 6.01 6.44 14.27
C THR A 10 4.71 5.69 14.03
N ASP A 11 3.83 5.70 15.02
CA ASP A 11 2.46 5.20 14.89
C ASP A 11 1.46 6.34 14.63
N ASP A 12 1.94 7.58 14.47
CA ASP A 12 1.10 8.75 14.33
C ASP A 12 0.35 8.74 12.99
N MET A 13 -0.96 8.76 13.07
CA MET A 13 -1.82 8.77 11.89
C MET A 13 -2.55 10.11 11.69
N ARG A 14 -2.25 11.11 12.50
CA ARG A 14 -2.84 12.43 12.35
C ARG A 14 -2.44 13.02 11.02
N GLU A 15 -2.99 13.45 10.16
CA GLU A 15 -2.58 13.95 8.83
C GLU A 15 -2.00 12.88 7.91
N ALA A 16 -2.20 11.60 8.23
CA ALA A 16 -1.68 10.55 7.36
C ALA A 16 -2.48 10.48 6.06
N SER A 17 -1.76 10.39 4.93
CA SER A 17 -2.37 10.23 3.61
C SER A 17 -3.22 8.97 3.53
N SER A 18 -2.88 7.94 4.30
CA SER A 18 -3.63 6.69 4.35
C SER A 18 -5.08 6.90 4.76
N ARG A 19 -5.36 7.87 5.63
CA ARG A 19 -6.74 8.12 6.10
C ARG A 19 -7.63 8.59 4.95
N THR A 20 -7.14 9.55 4.17
CA THR A 20 -7.86 10.06 3.02
C THR A 20 -8.02 8.98 1.95
N LEU A 21 -6.95 8.25 1.66
CA LEU A 21 -6.96 7.21 0.66
C LEU A 21 -7.89 6.06 1.04
N LEU A 22 -7.88 5.63 2.30
CA LEU A 22 -8.79 4.60 2.78
C LEU A 22 -10.24 5.02 2.60
N ALA A 23 -10.58 6.26 2.97
CA ALA A 23 -11.94 6.76 2.81
C ALA A 23 -12.37 6.74 1.35
N GLN A 24 -11.48 7.13 0.44
CA GLN A 24 -11.77 7.13 -1.00
C GLN A 24 -11.93 5.71 -1.54
N LEU A 25 -11.09 4.78 -1.11
CA LEU A 25 -11.17 3.39 -1.55
C LEU A 25 -12.47 2.73 -1.06
N TRP A 26 -12.84 2.96 0.18
CA TRP A 26 -14.10 2.43 0.73
C TRP A 26 -15.31 3.00 0.00
N ASP A 27 -15.28 4.29 -0.30
CA ASP A 27 -16.35 4.96 -1.06
C ASP A 27 -16.52 4.35 -2.44
N ALA A 28 -15.42 3.89 -3.02
CA ALA A 28 -15.43 3.23 -4.32
C ALA A 28 -15.77 1.73 -4.24
N GLY A 29 -16.03 1.22 -3.04
CA GLY A 29 -16.41 -0.18 -2.84
C GLY A 29 -15.25 -1.15 -2.66
N ALA A 30 -14.03 -0.64 -2.46
CA ALA A 30 -12.87 -1.50 -2.28
C ALA A 30 -12.78 -2.05 -0.86
N THR A 31 -12.23 -3.24 -0.71
CA THR A 31 -11.82 -3.81 0.56
C THR A 31 -10.31 -3.68 0.65
N VAL A 32 -9.80 -3.27 1.81
CA VAL A 32 -8.38 -3.02 1.99
C VAL A 32 -7.79 -3.96 3.03
N ARG A 33 -6.68 -4.60 2.66
CA ARG A 33 -5.84 -5.35 3.59
C ARG A 33 -4.61 -4.47 3.84
N ALA A 34 -4.40 -4.06 5.09
CA ALA A 34 -3.39 -3.06 5.41
C ALA A 34 -2.38 -3.60 6.41
N PHE A 35 -1.13 -3.24 6.22
CA PHE A 35 -0.06 -3.54 7.16
C PHE A 35 0.78 -2.28 7.41
N ASP A 36 1.11 -2.06 8.68
CA ASP A 36 2.07 -1.04 9.12
C ASP A 36 2.81 -1.59 10.32
N PRO A 37 4.14 -1.46 10.39
CA PRO A 37 4.92 -2.01 11.51
C PRO A 37 4.53 -1.46 12.87
N GLU A 38 4.00 -0.24 12.95
CA GLU A 38 3.72 0.43 14.21
C GLU A 38 2.28 0.92 14.36
N ALA A 39 1.60 1.29 13.27
CA ALA A 39 0.35 2.02 13.34
C ALA A 39 -0.91 1.15 13.30
N GLY A 40 -0.78 -0.18 13.26
CA GLY A 40 -1.95 -1.05 13.17
C GLY A 40 -2.97 -0.84 14.28
N HIS A 41 -2.51 -0.79 15.53
CA HIS A 41 -3.41 -0.59 16.66
C HIS A 41 -4.03 0.82 16.67
N GLU A 42 -3.30 1.81 16.19
CA GLU A 42 -3.81 3.17 16.06
C GLU A 42 -4.89 3.25 14.99
N ALA A 43 -4.70 2.54 13.89
CA ALA A 43 -5.71 2.45 12.84
C ALA A 43 -6.99 1.79 13.37
N ARG A 44 -6.85 0.75 14.19
CA ARG A 44 -8.01 0.09 14.80
C ARG A 44 -8.75 1.04 15.73
N ARG A 45 -8.03 1.86 16.49
CA ARG A 45 -8.63 2.87 17.36
C ARG A 45 -9.41 3.92 16.55
N ILE A 46 -8.85 4.35 15.43
CA ILE A 46 -9.45 5.42 14.60
C ILE A 46 -10.65 4.90 13.82
N PHE A 47 -10.51 3.75 13.17
CA PHE A 47 -11.51 3.23 12.23
C PHE A 47 -12.47 2.22 12.84
N GLY A 48 -12.10 1.60 13.96
CA GLY A 48 -12.90 0.54 14.58
C GLY A 48 -12.93 -0.73 13.76
N GLU A 49 -13.90 -1.58 14.04
CA GLU A 49 -14.11 -2.81 13.30
C GLU A 49 -14.88 -2.49 12.01
N ARG A 50 -14.33 -2.90 10.86
CA ARG A 50 -14.94 -2.69 9.56
C ARG A 50 -14.78 -3.94 8.72
N ASP A 51 -15.81 -4.30 7.97
CA ASP A 51 -15.76 -5.43 7.05
C ASP A 51 -14.84 -5.15 5.85
N ASP A 52 -14.62 -3.88 5.53
CA ASP A 52 -13.80 -3.46 4.40
C ASP A 52 -12.38 -3.06 4.80
N LEU A 53 -11.97 -3.32 6.03
CA LEU A 53 -10.59 -3.11 6.49
C LEU A 53 -10.11 -4.33 7.28
N HIS A 54 -9.06 -4.96 6.76
CA HIS A 54 -8.40 -6.08 7.44
C HIS A 54 -6.98 -5.64 7.81
N LEU A 55 -6.72 -5.45 9.11
CA LEU A 55 -5.41 -5.06 9.60
C LEU A 55 -4.56 -6.31 9.78
N CYS A 56 -3.46 -6.37 9.03
CA CYS A 56 -2.58 -7.52 8.98
C CYS A 56 -1.38 -7.34 9.89
N GLU A 57 -0.80 -8.44 10.34
CA GLU A 57 0.37 -8.42 11.22
C GLU A 57 1.69 -8.56 10.47
N GLN A 58 1.63 -8.91 9.17
CA GLN A 58 2.79 -9.09 8.33
C GLN A 58 2.55 -8.45 6.98
N ALA A 59 3.62 -7.91 6.37
CA ALA A 59 3.55 -7.29 5.06
C ALA A 59 3.04 -8.27 3.99
N GLY A 60 3.53 -9.51 4.02
CA GLY A 60 3.11 -10.53 3.05
C GLY A 60 1.65 -10.93 3.19
N GLU A 61 1.13 -10.89 4.38
CA GLU A 61 -0.27 -11.21 4.65
C GLU A 61 -1.21 -10.22 3.94
N ALA A 62 -0.82 -8.97 3.89
CA ALA A 62 -1.61 -7.93 3.22
C ALA A 62 -1.74 -8.15 1.71
N LEU A 63 -0.82 -8.90 1.13
CA LEU A 63 -0.82 -9.18 -0.32
C LEU A 63 -1.76 -10.30 -0.71
N GLN A 64 -2.12 -11.17 0.22
CA GLN A 64 -2.91 -12.36 -0.08
C GLN A 64 -4.32 -12.00 -0.54
N GLY A 65 -4.69 -12.45 -1.72
CA GLY A 65 -5.99 -12.16 -2.30
C GLY A 65 -6.15 -10.73 -2.80
N ALA A 66 -5.10 -9.92 -2.77
CA ALA A 66 -5.16 -8.55 -3.22
C ALA A 66 -5.02 -8.44 -4.74
N ASP A 67 -5.67 -7.44 -5.30
CA ASP A 67 -5.57 -7.14 -6.73
C ASP A 67 -4.32 -6.31 -7.02
N ALA A 68 -4.02 -5.35 -6.14
CA ALA A 68 -2.92 -4.42 -6.31
C ALA A 68 -2.30 -4.06 -4.96
N LEU A 69 -1.08 -3.52 -4.99
CA LEU A 69 -0.39 -3.01 -3.82
C LEU A 69 -0.33 -1.50 -3.88
N VAL A 70 -0.67 -0.84 -2.78
CA VAL A 70 -0.52 0.61 -2.61
C VAL A 70 0.47 0.84 -1.47
N VAL A 71 1.55 1.61 -1.74
CA VAL A 71 2.54 1.97 -0.73
C VAL A 71 2.32 3.41 -0.34
N VAL A 72 2.02 3.64 0.93
CA VAL A 72 1.64 4.97 1.44
C VAL A 72 2.67 5.54 2.41
N THR A 73 3.42 4.68 3.10
CA THR A 73 4.49 5.11 4.02
C THR A 73 5.78 4.40 3.64
N GLU A 74 6.89 5.14 3.57
CA GLU A 74 8.17 4.62 3.12
C GLU A 74 8.98 3.95 4.24
N TRP A 75 8.37 2.99 4.94
CA TRP A 75 9.10 2.18 5.92
C TRP A 75 10.26 1.45 5.24
N LYS A 76 11.37 1.34 5.95
CA LYS A 76 12.58 0.70 5.42
C LYS A 76 12.29 -0.72 4.91
N GLN A 77 11.47 -1.47 5.60
CA GLN A 77 11.16 -2.85 5.22
C GLN A 77 10.37 -2.98 3.91
N PHE A 78 9.79 -1.88 3.41
CA PHE A 78 9.06 -1.88 2.14
C PHE A 78 9.95 -1.57 0.95
N ARG A 79 11.21 -1.19 1.16
CA ARG A 79 12.07 -0.66 0.09
C ARG A 79 12.53 -1.71 -0.92
N SER A 80 12.69 -2.95 -0.49
CA SER A 80 13.26 -4.01 -1.34
C SER A 80 12.41 -5.27 -1.26
N PRO A 81 11.16 -5.23 -1.72
CA PRO A 81 10.34 -6.44 -1.75
C PRO A 81 10.83 -7.38 -2.85
N ASP A 82 10.43 -8.63 -2.76
CA ASP A 82 10.62 -9.57 -3.86
C ASP A 82 9.55 -9.28 -4.92
N PHE A 83 9.93 -8.57 -5.97
CA PHE A 83 8.99 -8.18 -7.03
C PHE A 83 8.43 -9.38 -7.79
N ALA A 84 9.19 -10.46 -7.93
CA ALA A 84 8.68 -11.68 -8.56
C ALA A 84 7.56 -12.28 -7.73
N LYS A 85 7.69 -12.24 -6.41
CA LYS A 85 6.65 -12.72 -5.50
C LYS A 85 5.42 -11.83 -5.54
N LEU A 86 5.60 -10.51 -5.64
CA LEU A 86 4.48 -9.59 -5.82
C LEU A 86 3.72 -9.92 -7.10
N LYS A 87 4.44 -10.15 -8.19
CA LYS A 87 3.83 -10.50 -9.47
C LYS A 87 3.03 -11.80 -9.38
N ALA A 88 3.56 -12.78 -8.66
CA ALA A 88 2.88 -14.07 -8.50
C ALA A 88 1.65 -13.97 -7.60
N THR A 89 1.63 -13.04 -6.65
CA THR A 89 0.60 -12.95 -5.61
C THR A 89 -0.55 -12.02 -5.98
N LEU A 90 -0.24 -10.85 -6.57
CA LEU A 90 -1.25 -9.85 -6.90
C LEU A 90 -2.02 -10.25 -8.16
N ARG A 91 -3.34 -10.16 -8.10
CA ARG A 91 -4.19 -10.54 -9.24
C ARG A 91 -3.96 -9.66 -10.46
N ASP A 92 -3.92 -8.36 -10.26
CA ASP A 92 -3.77 -7.41 -11.38
C ASP A 92 -2.33 -7.02 -11.60
N GLY A 93 -1.42 -7.43 -10.71
CA GLY A 93 -0.01 -7.14 -10.85
C GLY A 93 0.31 -5.67 -10.92
N ALA A 94 -0.41 -4.83 -10.18
CA ALA A 94 -0.23 -3.38 -10.19
C ALA A 94 0.33 -2.88 -8.85
N VAL A 95 1.27 -1.94 -8.92
CA VAL A 95 1.89 -1.32 -7.75
C VAL A 95 1.70 0.20 -7.85
N PHE A 96 1.02 0.78 -6.87
CA PHE A 96 0.80 2.21 -6.74
C PHE A 96 1.73 2.73 -5.66
N ASP A 97 2.79 3.42 -6.08
CA ASP A 97 3.85 3.87 -5.19
C ASP A 97 3.65 5.35 -4.83
N GLY A 98 3.02 5.60 -3.72
CA GLY A 98 2.72 6.94 -3.25
C GLY A 98 3.92 7.69 -2.70
N ARG A 99 5.07 7.03 -2.57
CA ARG A 99 6.27 7.64 -1.95
C ARG A 99 7.49 7.64 -2.86
N ASN A 100 7.34 7.21 -4.10
CA ASN A 100 8.44 7.10 -5.05
C ASN A 100 9.57 6.23 -4.49
N LEU A 101 9.20 5.13 -3.88
CA LEU A 101 10.10 4.23 -3.15
C LEU A 101 10.87 3.31 -4.10
N TYR A 102 10.25 2.93 -5.22
CA TYR A 102 10.78 1.93 -6.14
C TYR A 102 11.29 2.55 -7.43
N ASP A 103 12.28 1.87 -8.03
CA ASP A 103 12.73 2.18 -9.38
C ASP A 103 11.67 1.65 -10.37
N PRO A 104 11.03 2.51 -11.16
CA PRO A 104 10.01 2.07 -12.11
C PRO A 104 10.50 1.00 -13.08
N ALA A 105 11.76 1.09 -13.53
CA ALA A 105 12.33 0.11 -14.46
C ALA A 105 12.44 -1.27 -13.83
N GLU A 106 12.79 -1.33 -12.56
CA GLU A 106 12.91 -2.59 -11.82
C GLU A 106 11.56 -3.25 -11.63
N VAL A 107 10.54 -2.47 -11.28
CA VAL A 107 9.17 -2.97 -11.12
C VAL A 107 8.64 -3.47 -12.46
N ASP A 108 8.85 -2.69 -13.51
CA ASP A 108 8.41 -3.05 -14.86
C ASP A 108 9.08 -4.33 -15.35
N ALA A 109 10.37 -4.49 -15.09
CA ALA A 109 11.14 -5.67 -15.47
C ALA A 109 10.59 -6.95 -14.82
N ALA A 110 9.97 -6.83 -13.65
CA ALA A 110 9.34 -7.97 -12.97
C ALA A 110 7.97 -8.30 -13.55
N GLY A 111 7.48 -7.54 -14.50
CA GLY A 111 6.18 -7.76 -15.12
C GLY A 111 5.02 -7.10 -14.41
N LEU A 112 5.31 -6.19 -13.47
CA LEU A 112 4.30 -5.45 -12.73
C LEU A 112 4.03 -4.11 -13.41
N ALA A 113 2.80 -3.64 -13.34
CA ALA A 113 2.45 -2.29 -13.77
C ALA A 113 2.79 -1.33 -12.62
N TYR A 114 3.57 -0.29 -12.91
CA TYR A 114 4.00 0.67 -11.89
C TYR A 114 3.33 2.01 -12.09
N TYR A 115 2.78 2.55 -11.01
CA TYR A 115 2.16 3.88 -11.00
C TYR A 115 2.75 4.66 -9.83
N GLY A 116 3.66 5.59 -10.13
CA GLY A 116 4.32 6.41 -9.13
C GLY A 116 3.82 7.85 -9.19
N ILE A 117 3.83 8.53 -8.06
CA ILE A 117 3.45 9.94 -8.00
C ILE A 117 4.62 10.78 -8.47
N GLY A 118 4.39 11.64 -9.46
CA GLY A 118 5.40 12.57 -9.95
C GLY A 118 6.51 11.93 -10.77
N ARG A 119 6.32 10.70 -11.29
CA ARG A 119 7.34 10.00 -12.05
C ARG A 119 7.07 9.89 -13.55
N GLY A 120 6.21 10.75 -14.06
CA GLY A 120 5.95 10.78 -15.48
C GLY A 120 5.07 9.67 -16.01
N ARG A 121 4.86 8.62 -15.25
CA ARG A 121 3.88 7.58 -15.56
C ARG A 121 2.82 7.65 -14.48
N SER A 122 1.60 7.90 -14.87
CA SER A 122 0.48 7.92 -13.93
C SER A 122 -0.55 6.90 -14.36
N ILE A 123 -1.49 6.63 -13.49
CA ILE A 123 -2.64 5.79 -13.79
C ILE A 123 -3.38 6.28 -15.02
N LEU A 124 -3.49 7.60 -15.15
CA LEU A 124 -4.25 8.22 -16.25
C LEU A 124 -3.50 8.19 -17.56
N ALA A 125 -2.18 8.20 -17.51
CA ALA A 125 -1.33 8.14 -18.69
C ALA A 125 -1.02 6.72 -19.12
N GLY A 126 -1.19 5.81 -18.21
CA GLY A 126 -0.81 4.40 -18.29
C GLY A 126 -1.53 3.62 -19.24
#